data_56548e07a5ae38aa9ad79b64c492e308
#
_entry.id   56548e07a5ae38aa9ad79b64c492e308
#
_cell.length_a   1.000
_cell.length_b   1.000
_cell.length_c   1.000
_cell.angle_alpha   90.00
_cell.angle_beta   90.00
_cell.angle_gamma   90.00
#
_symmetry.space_group_name_H-M   'P 1'
#
loop_
_entity.id
_entity.type
_entity.pdbx_description
1 polymer ?
#
loop_
_entity_poly.entity_id
_entity_poly.type
_entity_poly.pdbx_seq_one_letter_code
_entity_poly.pdbx_strand_id
1 'polypeptide(L)'
;SSDLLKPHMDRTINMYERNKNHPSVAIWSLGNEAGNGYNFYQTYLWLKEREVKGMNRPVNYERALWEWNTDMYVPQYPSAAWLEEIGKKGSDRPIAPSEYSHAMGNSNGNLAAQWRAIYKYPNLQGGYIWDWVDQGILETDENGRTYWAYGGDYGTNAPSDGNFLCNGIVAPDRTPHPAMTEVKYAHQNV
;
A
#
# COMPACT_ATOMS: atom_id res chain seq x y z
N SER A 1 -7.10 -14.71 -17.39
CA SER A 1 -7.97 -15.76 -17.88
C SER A 1 -8.82 -16.33 -16.75
N SER A 2 -9.96 -16.93 -17.10
CA SER A 2 -10.87 -17.59 -16.13
C SER A 2 -10.21 -18.75 -15.38
N ASP A 3 -9.13 -19.30 -15.90
CA ASP A 3 -8.44 -20.47 -15.32
C ASP A 3 -7.85 -20.20 -13.93
N LEU A 4 -7.55 -18.93 -13.62
CA LEU A 4 -7.07 -18.51 -12.30
C LEU A 4 -8.18 -18.01 -11.37
N LEU A 5 -9.45 -18.10 -11.76
CA LEU A 5 -10.55 -17.59 -10.95
C LEU A 5 -10.60 -18.26 -9.56
N LYS A 6 -10.47 -19.58 -9.51
CA LYS A 6 -10.51 -20.32 -8.25
C LYS A 6 -9.41 -19.87 -7.27
N PRO A 7 -8.14 -19.81 -7.64
CA PRO A 7 -7.09 -19.26 -6.75
C PRO A 7 -7.32 -17.82 -6.31
N HIS A 8 -7.84 -16.94 -7.19
CA HIS A 8 -8.20 -15.57 -6.82
C HIS A 8 -9.30 -15.54 -5.77
N MET A 9 -10.37 -16.28 -6.01
CA MET A 9 -11.50 -16.38 -5.08
C MET A 9 -11.08 -16.97 -3.74
N ASP A 10 -10.30 -18.05 -3.72
CA ASP A 10 -9.83 -18.68 -2.49
C ASP A 10 -9.03 -17.69 -1.60
N ARG A 11 -8.15 -16.89 -2.20
CA ARG A 11 -7.40 -15.87 -1.46
C ARG A 11 -8.28 -14.77 -0.90
N THR A 12 -9.20 -14.27 -1.72
CA THR A 12 -10.14 -13.22 -1.30
C THR A 12 -11.08 -13.71 -0.18
N ILE A 13 -11.61 -14.93 -0.32
CA ILE A 13 -12.49 -15.55 0.68
C ILE A 13 -11.71 -15.73 2.01
N ASN A 14 -10.52 -16.32 1.96
CA ASN A 14 -9.71 -16.55 3.15
C ASN A 14 -9.30 -15.24 3.83
N MET A 15 -8.94 -14.22 3.08
CA MET A 15 -8.64 -12.89 3.61
C MET A 15 -9.86 -12.33 4.35
N TYR A 16 -11.02 -12.36 3.72
CA TYR A 16 -12.26 -11.85 4.29
C TYR A 16 -12.69 -12.64 5.54
N GLU A 17 -12.84 -13.95 5.42
CA GLU A 17 -13.35 -14.80 6.51
C GLU A 17 -12.43 -14.72 7.75
N ARG A 18 -11.12 -14.65 7.56
CA ARG A 18 -10.16 -14.49 8.65
C ARG A 18 -10.27 -13.13 9.35
N ASN A 19 -10.52 -12.06 8.59
CA ASN A 19 -10.33 -10.69 9.09
C ASN A 19 -11.63 -9.88 9.24
N LYS A 20 -12.78 -10.39 8.79
CA LYS A 20 -14.06 -9.66 8.78
C LYS A 20 -14.49 -9.11 10.15
N ASN A 21 -14.10 -9.78 11.24
CA ASN A 21 -14.46 -9.38 12.61
C ASN A 21 -13.45 -8.42 13.26
N HIS A 22 -12.37 -8.04 12.55
CA HIS A 22 -11.42 -7.07 13.08
C HIS A 22 -11.89 -5.64 12.76
N PRO A 23 -12.22 -4.83 13.76
CA PRO A 23 -12.70 -3.46 13.54
C PRO A 23 -11.62 -2.53 12.96
N SER A 24 -10.34 -2.89 13.09
CA SER A 24 -9.22 -2.17 12.48
C SER A 24 -9.12 -2.32 10.96
N VAL A 25 -9.79 -3.33 10.38
CA VAL A 25 -9.91 -3.47 8.92
C VAL A 25 -10.99 -2.51 8.43
N ALA A 26 -10.57 -1.38 7.90
CA ALA A 26 -11.47 -0.33 7.41
C ALA A 26 -11.79 -0.45 5.91
N ILE A 27 -10.87 -1.02 5.13
CA ILE A 27 -10.94 -1.09 3.68
C ILE A 27 -10.39 -2.46 3.22
N TRP A 28 -10.96 -3.03 2.17
CA TRP A 28 -10.47 -4.24 1.52
C TRP A 28 -9.71 -3.89 0.24
N SER A 29 -8.53 -4.48 0.05
CA SER A 29 -7.80 -4.42 -1.21
C SER A 29 -7.83 -5.77 -1.93
N LEU A 30 -8.09 -5.76 -3.23
CA LEU A 30 -8.14 -6.99 -4.04
C LEU A 30 -6.77 -7.53 -4.43
N GLY A 31 -5.73 -6.70 -4.35
CA GLY A 31 -4.37 -7.10 -4.72
C GLY A 31 -3.49 -5.95 -5.15
N ASN A 32 -2.35 -6.27 -5.76
CA ASN A 32 -1.35 -5.32 -6.21
C ASN A 32 -0.79 -5.72 -7.59
N GLU A 33 -0.72 -4.77 -8.51
CA GLU A 33 0.03 -4.82 -9.79
C GLU A 33 -0.23 -6.04 -10.71
N ALA A 34 -1.41 -6.64 -10.63
CA ALA A 34 -1.71 -7.87 -11.38
C ALA A 34 -2.61 -7.69 -12.61
N GLY A 35 -2.74 -6.48 -13.12
CA GLY A 35 -3.71 -6.15 -14.16
C GLY A 35 -5.14 -6.12 -13.66
N ASN A 36 -6.13 -5.86 -14.52
CA ASN A 36 -7.55 -5.87 -14.16
C ASN A 36 -8.33 -6.72 -15.17
N GLY A 37 -9.47 -7.29 -14.73
CA GLY A 37 -10.32 -8.12 -15.58
C GLY A 37 -11.21 -9.05 -14.79
N TYR A 38 -11.73 -10.07 -15.48
CA TYR A 38 -12.79 -10.94 -14.99
C TYR A 38 -12.57 -11.48 -13.57
N ASN A 39 -11.38 -11.96 -13.23
CA ASN A 39 -11.12 -12.52 -11.90
C ASN A 39 -11.28 -11.47 -10.80
N PHE A 40 -10.78 -10.24 -11.03
CA PHE A 40 -10.95 -9.11 -10.10
C PHE A 40 -12.38 -8.60 -10.05
N TYR A 41 -13.13 -8.67 -11.15
CA TYR A 41 -14.55 -8.36 -11.14
C TYR A 41 -15.32 -9.32 -10.23
N GLN A 42 -15.02 -10.63 -10.30
CA GLN A 42 -15.68 -11.63 -9.46
C GLN A 42 -15.34 -11.48 -7.98
N THR A 43 -14.07 -11.22 -7.65
CA THR A 43 -13.65 -10.99 -6.25
C THR A 43 -14.25 -9.71 -5.68
N TYR A 44 -14.33 -8.64 -6.47
CA TYR A 44 -15.01 -7.40 -6.07
C TYR A 44 -16.49 -7.65 -5.76
N LEU A 45 -17.23 -8.25 -6.68
CA LEU A 45 -18.65 -8.54 -6.50
C LEU A 45 -18.91 -9.42 -5.28
N TRP A 46 -18.07 -10.43 -5.07
CA TRP A 46 -18.17 -11.33 -3.93
C TRP A 46 -18.00 -10.59 -2.60
N LEU A 47 -17.02 -9.70 -2.50
CA LEU A 47 -16.79 -8.85 -1.30
C LEU A 47 -17.95 -7.88 -1.09
N LYS A 48 -18.39 -7.18 -2.14
CA LYS A 48 -19.47 -6.20 -2.03
C LYS A 48 -20.77 -6.83 -1.56
N GLU A 49 -21.13 -8.02 -2.05
CA GLU A 49 -22.31 -8.74 -1.59
C GLU A 49 -22.30 -8.98 -0.07
N ARG A 50 -21.13 -9.26 0.49
CA ARG A 50 -20.95 -9.51 1.93
C ARG A 50 -20.89 -8.25 2.74
N GLU A 51 -20.19 -7.24 2.27
CA GLU A 51 -20.05 -5.96 2.96
C GLU A 51 -21.37 -5.20 3.04
N VAL A 52 -22.23 -5.26 2.04
CA VAL A 52 -23.59 -4.67 2.10
C VAL A 52 -24.42 -5.25 3.26
N LYS A 53 -24.21 -6.53 3.58
CA LYS A 53 -24.86 -7.21 4.71
C LYS A 53 -24.09 -7.07 6.03
N GLY A 54 -22.90 -6.55 5.99
CA GLY A 54 -21.98 -6.41 7.11
C GLY A 54 -21.70 -4.96 7.49
N MET A 55 -20.43 -4.58 7.53
CA MET A 55 -19.97 -3.24 7.93
C MET A 55 -19.97 -2.22 6.79
N ASN A 56 -20.28 -2.63 5.57
CA ASN A 56 -20.28 -1.80 4.36
C ASN A 56 -18.92 -1.12 4.08
N ARG A 57 -17.83 -1.82 4.32
CA ARG A 57 -16.47 -1.32 4.09
C ARG A 57 -16.20 -1.18 2.60
N PRO A 58 -15.42 -0.15 2.21
CA PRO A 58 -15.00 0.01 0.82
C PRO A 58 -14.10 -1.13 0.35
N VAL A 59 -14.16 -1.40 -0.94
CA VAL A 59 -13.26 -2.33 -1.65
C VAL A 59 -12.48 -1.53 -2.67
N ASN A 60 -11.15 -1.61 -2.66
CA ASN A 60 -10.31 -0.95 -3.64
C ASN A 60 -9.43 -1.92 -4.43
N TYR A 61 -8.98 -1.46 -5.59
CA TYR A 61 -7.96 -2.11 -6.39
C TYR A 61 -7.26 -1.10 -7.30
N GLU A 62 -5.92 -1.01 -7.20
CA GLU A 62 -5.17 0.05 -7.89
C GLU A 62 -5.22 -0.08 -9.43
N ARG A 63 -5.18 -1.31 -9.98
CA ARG A 63 -5.29 -1.53 -11.43
C ARG A 63 -6.71 -1.41 -11.99
N ALA A 64 -7.72 -1.27 -11.15
CA ALA A 64 -9.05 -0.92 -11.60
C ALA A 64 -9.12 0.54 -12.07
N LEU A 65 -8.20 1.40 -11.66
CA LEU A 65 -8.19 2.82 -11.99
C LEU A 65 -9.57 3.46 -11.72
N TRP A 66 -10.27 3.88 -12.76
CA TRP A 66 -11.61 4.46 -12.70
C TRP A 66 -12.72 3.47 -13.11
N GLU A 67 -12.39 2.19 -13.27
CA GLU A 67 -13.40 1.17 -13.57
C GLU A 67 -14.36 0.96 -12.39
N TRP A 68 -15.45 0.24 -12.65
CA TRP A 68 -16.55 0.02 -11.70
C TRP A 68 -16.19 -0.87 -10.51
N ASN A 69 -15.14 -1.68 -10.62
CA ASN A 69 -14.76 -2.66 -9.60
C ASN A 69 -13.76 -2.11 -8.56
N THR A 70 -13.92 -0.85 -8.22
CA THR A 70 -13.23 -0.20 -7.09
C THR A 70 -14.10 0.93 -6.53
N ASP A 71 -14.23 1.00 -5.22
CA ASP A 71 -14.96 2.08 -4.53
C ASP A 71 -14.11 3.33 -4.34
N MET A 72 -12.80 3.22 -4.54
CA MET A 72 -11.83 4.31 -4.42
C MET A 72 -10.88 4.32 -5.60
N TYR A 73 -10.37 5.49 -5.98
CA TYR A 73 -9.23 5.56 -6.88
C TYR A 73 -7.94 5.57 -6.07
N VAL A 74 -7.09 4.58 -6.30
CA VAL A 74 -5.89 4.33 -5.48
C VAL A 74 -4.63 4.27 -6.36
N PRO A 75 -4.16 5.43 -6.88
CA PRO A 75 -2.99 5.49 -7.75
C PRO A 75 -1.71 5.12 -7.02
N GLN A 76 -0.70 4.67 -7.77
CA GLN A 76 0.65 4.49 -7.25
C GLN A 76 1.53 5.70 -7.60
N TYR A 77 2.27 6.20 -6.62
CA TYR A 77 3.28 7.26 -6.73
C TYR A 77 2.84 8.53 -7.48
N PRO A 78 1.66 9.11 -7.20
CA PRO A 78 1.26 10.35 -7.84
C PRO A 78 2.15 11.50 -7.38
N SER A 79 2.45 12.44 -8.30
CA SER A 79 3.16 13.65 -7.94
C SER A 79 2.28 14.63 -7.14
N ALA A 80 2.89 15.55 -6.39
CA ALA A 80 2.15 16.61 -5.70
C ALA A 80 1.36 17.49 -6.68
N ALA A 81 1.91 17.76 -7.88
CA ALA A 81 1.21 18.50 -8.93
C ALA A 81 -0.03 17.76 -9.42
N TRP A 82 0.07 16.46 -9.63
CA TRP A 82 -1.08 15.64 -10.03
C TRP A 82 -2.16 15.62 -8.94
N LEU A 83 -1.76 15.51 -7.66
CA LEU A 83 -2.71 15.56 -6.53
C LEU A 83 -3.44 16.92 -6.47
N GLU A 84 -2.72 18.02 -6.69
CA GLU A 84 -3.33 19.35 -6.74
C GLU A 84 -4.33 19.46 -7.91
N GLU A 85 -3.98 18.95 -9.08
CA GLU A 85 -4.84 18.98 -10.27
C GLU A 85 -6.11 18.16 -10.08
N ILE A 86 -5.99 16.88 -9.66
CA ILE A 86 -7.14 15.99 -9.47
C ILE A 86 -8.00 16.42 -8.28
N GLY A 87 -7.37 16.93 -7.23
CA GLY A 87 -8.07 17.49 -6.09
C GLY A 87 -8.96 18.65 -6.49
N LYS A 88 -8.42 19.59 -7.28
CA LYS A 88 -9.15 20.75 -7.80
C LYS A 88 -10.26 20.36 -8.79
N LYS A 89 -10.02 19.36 -9.62
CA LYS A 89 -11.01 18.84 -10.57
C LYS A 89 -12.19 18.17 -9.87
N GLY A 90 -11.94 17.55 -8.70
CA GLY A 90 -12.91 16.70 -8.03
C GLY A 90 -12.98 15.28 -8.61
N SER A 91 -13.69 14.40 -7.94
CA SER A 91 -13.91 13.01 -8.36
C SER A 91 -15.23 12.46 -7.82
N ASP A 92 -15.76 11.44 -8.48
CA ASP A 92 -16.98 10.73 -8.08
C ASP A 92 -16.75 9.77 -6.89
N ARG A 93 -15.50 9.52 -6.54
CA ARG A 93 -15.08 8.63 -5.46
C ARG A 93 -13.84 9.15 -4.74
N PRO A 94 -13.55 8.68 -3.51
CA PRO A 94 -12.35 9.06 -2.78
C PRO A 94 -11.07 8.65 -3.51
N ILE A 95 -10.02 9.45 -3.33
CA ILE A 95 -8.69 9.20 -3.87
C ILE A 95 -7.73 9.03 -2.70
N ALA A 96 -7.01 7.90 -2.65
CA ALA A 96 -5.94 7.65 -1.69
C ALA A 96 -4.85 6.81 -2.36
N PRO A 97 -3.66 7.35 -2.65
CA PRO A 97 -2.58 6.58 -3.24
C PRO A 97 -2.33 5.27 -2.50
N SER A 98 -2.37 4.14 -3.23
CA SER A 98 -2.06 2.81 -2.66
C SER A 98 -0.60 2.69 -2.26
N GLU A 99 0.25 3.46 -2.93
CA GLU A 99 1.65 3.64 -2.60
C GLU A 99 2.05 5.07 -2.94
N TYR A 100 2.80 5.71 -2.04
CA TYR A 100 3.44 7.00 -2.32
C TYR A 100 4.71 7.13 -1.50
N SER A 101 5.56 8.09 -1.89
CA SER A 101 6.78 8.43 -1.15
C SER A 101 7.66 7.22 -0.83
N HIS A 102 8.03 6.46 -1.86
CA HIS A 102 8.90 5.27 -1.78
C HIS A 102 10.16 5.58 -0.95
N ALA A 103 10.42 4.81 0.10
CA ALA A 103 11.44 5.15 1.10
C ALA A 103 12.79 4.44 0.92
N MET A 104 13.00 3.75 -0.21
CA MET A 104 14.28 3.08 -0.49
C MET A 104 15.42 4.11 -0.63
N GLY A 105 16.45 4.00 0.19
CA GLY A 105 17.56 4.94 0.20
C GLY A 105 17.10 6.36 0.58
N ASN A 106 17.50 7.36 -0.21
CA ASN A 106 17.13 8.75 0.01
C ASN A 106 16.06 9.23 -0.99
N SER A 107 14.98 8.47 -1.14
CA SER A 107 13.94 8.74 -2.14
C SER A 107 12.61 9.23 -1.54
N ASN A 108 12.48 9.23 -0.22
CA ASN A 108 11.29 9.64 0.52
C ASN A 108 11.26 11.17 0.72
N GLY A 109 10.89 11.91 -0.30
CA GLY A 109 10.86 13.37 -0.24
C GLY A 109 9.55 13.98 -0.73
N ASN A 110 9.43 15.30 -0.58
CA ASN A 110 8.30 16.11 -1.05
C ASN A 110 6.95 15.79 -0.39
N LEU A 111 6.96 15.16 0.77
CA LEU A 111 5.77 14.81 1.55
C LEU A 111 4.91 16.03 1.87
N ALA A 112 5.52 17.11 2.33
CA ALA A 112 4.80 18.34 2.68
C ALA A 112 4.00 18.92 1.50
N ALA A 113 4.51 18.82 0.27
CA ALA A 113 3.78 19.29 -0.91
C ALA A 113 2.58 18.39 -1.25
N GLN A 114 2.76 17.06 -1.13
CA GLN A 114 1.67 16.11 -1.33
C GLN A 114 0.56 16.30 -0.27
N TRP A 115 0.93 16.43 0.99
CA TRP A 115 -0.03 16.60 2.08
C TRP A 115 -0.74 17.95 2.08
N ARG A 116 -0.11 19.03 1.59
CA ARG A 116 -0.83 20.29 1.33
C ARG A 116 -2.00 20.10 0.37
N ALA A 117 -1.82 19.31 -0.71
CA ALA A 117 -2.91 18.99 -1.62
C ALA A 117 -3.95 18.09 -0.94
N ILE A 118 -3.51 17.05 -0.24
CA ILE A 118 -4.40 16.09 0.45
C ILE A 118 -5.31 16.82 1.47
N TYR A 119 -4.77 17.68 2.30
CA TYR A 119 -5.59 18.44 3.26
C TYR A 119 -6.49 19.50 2.63
N LYS A 120 -6.14 20.00 1.44
CA LYS A 120 -6.88 21.08 0.78
C LYS A 120 -8.15 20.60 0.11
N TYR A 121 -8.19 19.38 -0.39
CA TYR A 121 -9.27 18.90 -1.23
C TYR A 121 -10.00 17.70 -0.60
N PRO A 122 -11.34 17.76 -0.45
CA PRO A 122 -12.10 16.74 0.28
C PRO A 122 -12.18 15.39 -0.42
N ASN A 123 -11.90 15.31 -1.71
CA ASN A 123 -11.83 14.05 -2.46
C ASN A 123 -10.49 13.33 -2.29
N LEU A 124 -9.47 13.97 -1.70
CA LEU A 124 -8.19 13.34 -1.36
C LEU A 124 -8.23 12.89 0.11
N GLN A 125 -8.06 11.60 0.37
CA GLN A 125 -8.32 10.98 1.69
C GLN A 125 -7.05 10.49 2.40
N GLY A 126 -5.88 10.84 1.93
CA GLY A 126 -4.60 10.38 2.48
C GLY A 126 -3.84 9.49 1.50
N GLY A 127 -3.05 8.56 2.00
CA GLY A 127 -2.28 7.63 1.19
C GLY A 127 -1.46 6.69 2.07
N TYR A 128 -0.83 5.70 1.45
CA TYR A 128 -0.05 4.66 2.11
C TYR A 128 1.40 4.75 1.64
N ILE A 129 2.32 5.03 2.58
CA ILE A 129 3.76 5.10 2.27
C ILE A 129 4.28 3.70 1.96
N TRP A 130 5.09 3.57 0.92
CA TRP A 130 5.88 2.39 0.68
C TRP A 130 7.32 2.62 1.15
N ASP A 131 7.78 2.06 2.26
CA ASP A 131 7.13 1.09 3.11
C ASP A 131 7.31 1.48 4.61
N TRP A 132 6.74 0.70 5.52
CA TRP A 132 6.85 0.96 6.95
C TRP A 132 8.22 0.61 7.52
N VAL A 133 8.71 -0.62 7.27
CA VAL A 133 9.90 -1.15 7.93
C VAL A 133 10.82 -1.86 6.94
N ASP A 134 12.12 -1.61 7.03
CA ASP A 134 13.12 -2.38 6.31
C ASP A 134 13.01 -3.86 6.68
N GLN A 135 13.02 -4.73 5.67
CA GLN A 135 12.74 -6.16 5.82
C GLN A 135 14.05 -6.95 6.05
N GLY A 136 14.81 -6.57 7.07
CA GLY A 136 16.05 -7.22 7.46
C GLY A 136 15.88 -8.12 8.69
N ILE A 137 16.65 -9.19 8.74
CA ILE A 137 16.76 -10.11 9.89
C ILE A 137 18.13 -9.91 10.52
N LEU A 138 18.19 -9.79 11.86
CA LEU A 138 19.45 -9.58 12.56
C LEU A 138 20.30 -10.86 12.50
N GLU A 139 21.49 -10.76 11.92
CA GLU A 139 22.48 -11.82 11.81
C GLU A 139 23.83 -11.38 12.40
N THR A 140 24.72 -12.34 12.63
CA THR A 140 26.06 -12.09 13.12
C THR A 140 27.06 -12.78 12.19
N ASP A 141 28.04 -12.03 11.68
CA ASP A 141 29.09 -12.58 10.84
C ASP A 141 30.12 -13.42 11.62
N GLU A 142 31.05 -14.06 10.91
CA GLU A 142 32.11 -14.90 11.49
C GLU A 142 33.07 -14.12 12.42
N ASN A 143 33.08 -12.79 12.33
CA ASN A 143 33.90 -11.90 13.16
C ASN A 143 33.12 -11.35 14.38
N GLY A 144 31.89 -11.81 14.58
CA GLY A 144 31.02 -11.37 15.68
C GLY A 144 30.34 -10.01 15.45
N ARG A 145 30.34 -9.48 14.21
CA ARG A 145 29.67 -8.21 13.89
C ARG A 145 28.23 -8.49 13.50
N THR A 146 27.32 -7.74 14.09
CA THR A 146 25.89 -7.81 13.78
C THR A 146 25.56 -6.93 12.55
N TYR A 147 24.62 -7.40 11.73
CA TYR A 147 24.12 -6.69 10.58
C TYR A 147 22.67 -7.13 10.24
N TRP A 148 21.99 -6.33 9.43
CA TRP A 148 20.66 -6.68 8.93
C TRP A 148 20.80 -7.42 7.60
N ALA A 149 20.61 -8.74 7.65
CA ALA A 149 20.67 -9.60 6.49
C ALA A 149 19.36 -9.60 5.69
N TYR A 150 19.46 -9.69 4.36
CA TYR A 150 18.32 -9.84 3.48
C TYR A 150 18.72 -10.51 2.15
N GLY A 151 17.75 -11.16 1.51
CA GLY A 151 17.90 -11.70 0.14
C GLY A 151 19.17 -12.51 -0.06
N GLY A 152 20.10 -12.02 -0.88
CA GLY A 152 21.34 -12.70 -1.27
C GLY A 152 22.31 -13.04 -0.13
N ASP A 153 22.14 -12.45 1.06
CA ASP A 153 22.95 -12.80 2.24
C ASP A 153 22.71 -14.25 2.69
N TYR A 154 21.59 -14.84 2.29
CA TYR A 154 21.25 -16.24 2.58
C TYR A 154 21.78 -17.25 1.53
N GLY A 155 22.62 -16.81 0.63
CA GLY A 155 23.31 -17.64 -0.35
C GLY A 155 23.05 -17.24 -1.80
N THR A 156 23.93 -17.68 -2.68
CA THR A 156 23.93 -17.32 -4.11
C THR A 156 22.68 -17.79 -4.86
N ASN A 157 21.98 -18.78 -4.34
CA ASN A 157 20.74 -19.31 -4.92
C ASN A 157 19.47 -18.80 -4.20
N ALA A 158 19.62 -17.97 -3.17
CA ALA A 158 18.48 -17.37 -2.49
C ALA A 158 17.84 -16.32 -3.40
N PRO A 159 16.49 -16.25 -3.49
CA PRO A 159 15.82 -15.17 -4.18
C PRO A 159 16.21 -13.81 -3.58
N SER A 160 16.54 -12.85 -4.45
CA SER A 160 16.95 -11.51 -4.01
C SER A 160 16.57 -10.44 -5.02
N ASP A 161 15.92 -9.40 -4.55
CA ASP A 161 15.68 -8.15 -5.30
C ASP A 161 16.67 -7.05 -4.90
N GLY A 162 17.87 -7.44 -4.42
CA GLY A 162 18.89 -6.50 -3.95
C GLY A 162 18.38 -5.67 -2.78
N ASN A 163 18.63 -4.36 -2.81
CA ASN A 163 18.23 -3.43 -1.76
C ASN A 163 16.74 -3.07 -1.77
N PHE A 164 15.93 -3.66 -2.63
CA PHE A 164 14.47 -3.44 -2.64
C PHE A 164 13.78 -3.90 -1.34
N LEU A 165 14.46 -4.69 -0.53
CA LEU A 165 14.00 -5.07 0.82
C LEU A 165 14.26 -4.00 1.90
N CYS A 166 14.99 -2.93 1.57
CA CYS A 166 15.34 -1.82 2.47
C CYS A 166 14.62 -0.52 2.04
N ASN A 167 13.31 -0.53 2.06
CA ASN A 167 12.45 0.59 1.66
C ASN A 167 11.49 1.08 2.76
N GLY A 168 11.84 0.79 4.01
CA GLY A 168 11.11 1.26 5.19
C GLY A 168 11.42 2.71 5.58
N ILE A 169 10.46 3.36 6.25
CA ILE A 169 10.67 4.63 6.94
C ILE A 169 11.29 4.44 8.34
N VAL A 170 11.41 3.18 8.76
CA VAL A 170 12.15 2.77 9.96
C VAL A 170 13.02 1.55 9.66
N ALA A 171 14.12 1.40 10.38
CA ALA A 171 14.98 0.23 10.33
C ALA A 171 14.28 -1.02 10.88
N PRO A 172 14.84 -2.24 10.69
CA PRO A 172 14.22 -3.47 11.19
C PRO A 172 13.99 -3.50 12.70
N ASP A 173 14.83 -2.82 13.49
CA ASP A 173 14.69 -2.65 14.95
C ASP A 173 13.72 -1.52 15.33
N ARG A 174 13.10 -0.87 14.34
CA ARG A 174 12.19 0.28 14.48
C ARG A 174 12.89 1.61 14.77
N THR A 175 14.20 1.69 14.68
CA THR A 175 14.92 2.97 14.72
C THR A 175 14.45 3.84 13.54
N PRO A 176 13.96 5.08 13.78
CA PRO A 176 13.49 5.94 12.71
C PRO A 176 14.59 6.34 11.73
N HIS A 177 14.31 6.25 10.43
CA HIS A 177 15.14 6.88 9.40
C HIS A 177 14.95 8.41 9.41
N PRO A 178 15.88 9.19 8.85
CA PRO A 178 15.80 10.66 8.86
C PRO A 178 14.48 11.22 8.31
N ALA A 179 13.91 10.59 7.29
CA ALA A 179 12.64 11.00 6.69
C ALA A 179 11.45 10.91 7.66
N MET A 180 11.54 10.11 8.73
CA MET A 180 10.44 9.91 9.68
C MET A 180 10.01 11.21 10.36
N THR A 181 10.89 12.19 10.51
CA THR A 181 10.55 13.51 11.05
C THR A 181 9.57 14.25 10.13
N GLU A 182 9.81 14.24 8.83
CA GLU A 182 8.89 14.84 7.84
C GLU A 182 7.57 14.04 7.75
N VAL A 183 7.65 12.71 7.78
CA VAL A 183 6.46 11.84 7.81
C VAL A 183 5.58 12.19 9.02
N LYS A 184 6.17 12.26 10.21
CA LYS A 184 5.45 12.64 11.44
C LYS A 184 4.79 14.01 11.29
N TYR A 185 5.53 15.01 10.80
CA TYR A 185 5.01 16.37 10.60
C TYR A 185 3.86 16.39 9.59
N ALA A 186 4.01 15.70 8.46
CA ALA A 186 3.01 15.68 7.39
C ALA A 186 1.70 14.98 7.79
N HIS A 187 1.79 13.93 8.63
CA HIS A 187 0.64 13.11 9.03
C HIS A 187 -0.03 13.54 10.34
N GLN A 188 0.55 14.46 11.09
CA GLN A 188 -0.07 14.91 12.33
C GLN A 188 -1.23 15.86 12.03
N ASN A 189 -2.35 15.67 12.75
CA ASN A 189 -3.42 16.66 12.80
C ASN A 189 -3.00 17.78 13.76
N VAL A 190 -2.85 18.98 13.25
CA VAL A 190 -2.53 20.19 14.04
C VAL A 190 -3.73 21.11 14.05
#